data_5130715f290bd5507672983d11cab799
#
_entry.id   5130715f290bd5507672983d11cab799
#
_cell.length_a   1.000
_cell.length_b   1.000
_cell.length_c   1.000
_cell.angle_alpha   90.00
_cell.angle_beta   90.00
_cell.angle_gamma   90.00
#
_symmetry.space_group_name_H-M   'P 1'
#
loop_
_entity.id
_entity.type
_entity.pdbx_description
1 polymer ?
#
loop_
_entity_poly.entity_id
_entity_poly.type
_entity_poly.pdbx_seq_one_letter_code
_entity_poly.pdbx_strand_id
1 'polypeptide(L)'
;MEGVTKGQIDIAGPLTAALSAPFVIGIVLLAIVGVAIFLRGGGGLARLKVRPRPLMTQAERRVCAMIEDALPGTRVHSQVSMGAIMQPAKNLSKSEWWSTFNRFSSKRVDFVVEDPATGEIIMLVELDDPSHRRSTDEDRDALTRHAGYTTVRIPPGKRPTRESVATLLHDALGFDPRQPHRR
;
A
#
# COMPACT_ATOMS: atom_id res chain seq x y z
N MET A 1 -61.26 17.56 -65.18
CA MET A 1 -59.83 17.18 -65.30
C MET A 1 -59.07 18.01 -64.30
N GLU A 2 -58.86 17.50 -63.09
CA GLU A 2 -58.20 18.19 -61.99
C GLU A 2 -56.78 17.73 -61.94
N GLY A 3 -55.92 18.73 -62.03
CA GLY A 3 -54.45 18.53 -61.90
C GLY A 3 -54.02 18.38 -60.47
N VAL A 4 -53.46 17.22 -60.08
CA VAL A 4 -52.82 16.94 -58.80
C VAL A 4 -51.50 17.62 -58.80
N THR A 5 -51.35 18.68 -57.97
CA THR A 5 -50.05 19.29 -57.66
C THR A 5 -49.33 18.43 -56.65
N LYS A 6 -48.22 17.81 -57.02
CA LYS A 6 -47.25 17.15 -56.13
C LYS A 6 -46.67 18.17 -55.18
N GLY A 7 -46.99 18.11 -53.89
CA GLY A 7 -46.30 18.82 -52.84
C GLY A 7 -44.88 18.32 -52.70
N GLN A 8 -43.91 19.10 -53.01
CA GLN A 8 -42.50 18.84 -52.83
C GLN A 8 -42.18 19.14 -51.38
N ILE A 9 -41.89 18.10 -50.60
CA ILE A 9 -41.46 18.24 -49.22
C ILE A 9 -39.98 18.66 -49.24
N ASP A 10 -39.72 19.89 -48.86
CA ASP A 10 -38.36 20.41 -48.73
C ASP A 10 -37.74 19.98 -47.43
N ILE A 11 -36.95 18.90 -47.45
CA ILE A 11 -36.31 18.29 -46.29
C ILE A 11 -34.97 18.94 -45.98
N ALA A 12 -34.53 19.95 -46.73
CA ALA A 12 -33.19 20.56 -46.60
C ALA A 12 -33.13 21.71 -45.56
N GLY A 13 -34.30 22.23 -45.13
CA GLY A 13 -34.33 23.41 -44.26
C GLY A 13 -33.76 23.25 -42.86
N PRO A 14 -33.95 22.14 -42.12
CA PRO A 14 -33.47 22.02 -40.73
C PRO A 14 -31.96 21.66 -40.60
N LEU A 15 -31.34 21.03 -41.60
CA LEU A 15 -29.94 20.62 -41.54
C LEU A 15 -28.95 21.76 -41.77
N THR A 16 -29.30 22.75 -42.56
CA THR A 16 -28.42 23.89 -42.87
C THR A 16 -28.35 24.92 -41.73
N ALA A 17 -29.40 25.01 -40.91
CA ALA A 17 -29.39 25.90 -39.74
C ALA A 17 -28.43 25.45 -38.62
N ALA A 18 -28.13 24.12 -38.54
CA ALA A 18 -27.23 23.56 -37.52
C ALA A 18 -25.74 23.87 -37.75
N LEU A 19 -25.37 24.28 -38.96
CA LEU A 19 -24.00 24.63 -39.37
C LEU A 19 -23.77 26.16 -39.48
N SER A 20 -24.50 26.94 -38.68
CA SER A 20 -24.23 28.39 -38.63
C SER A 20 -22.80 28.66 -38.13
N ALA A 21 -22.13 29.65 -38.73
CA ALA A 21 -20.75 29.98 -38.36
C ALA A 21 -20.48 30.08 -36.83
N PRO A 22 -21.37 30.68 -36.03
CA PRO A 22 -21.18 30.75 -34.59
C PRO A 22 -21.20 29.37 -33.91
N PHE A 23 -21.98 28.41 -34.41
CA PHE A 23 -22.05 27.05 -33.85
C PHE A 23 -20.75 26.25 -34.13
N VAL A 24 -20.23 26.36 -35.34
CA VAL A 24 -18.96 25.74 -35.75
C VAL A 24 -17.79 26.36 -34.92
N ILE A 25 -17.76 27.66 -34.75
CA ILE A 25 -16.76 28.35 -33.93
C ILE A 25 -16.85 27.85 -32.47
N GLY A 26 -18.04 27.68 -31.92
CA GLY A 26 -18.24 27.16 -30.55
C GLY A 26 -17.66 25.75 -30.39
N ILE A 27 -17.91 24.84 -31.35
CA ILE A 27 -17.35 23.48 -31.29
C ILE A 27 -15.83 23.49 -31.39
N VAL A 28 -15.25 24.30 -32.28
CA VAL A 28 -13.80 24.42 -32.43
C VAL A 28 -13.16 24.96 -31.15
N LEU A 29 -13.74 25.99 -30.52
CA LEU A 29 -13.26 26.51 -29.25
C LEU A 29 -13.32 25.46 -28.13
N LEU A 30 -14.43 24.71 -28.03
CA LEU A 30 -14.58 23.63 -27.08
C LEU A 30 -13.53 22.51 -27.28
N ALA A 31 -13.27 22.16 -28.55
CA ALA A 31 -12.23 21.19 -28.89
C ALA A 31 -10.82 21.70 -28.52
N ILE A 32 -10.52 22.96 -28.79
CA ILE A 32 -9.24 23.58 -28.40
C ILE A 32 -9.08 23.60 -26.87
N VAL A 33 -10.12 23.97 -26.13
CA VAL A 33 -10.11 23.95 -24.68
C VAL A 33 -9.94 22.52 -24.15
N GLY A 34 -10.64 21.53 -24.72
CA GLY A 34 -10.50 20.12 -24.39
C GLY A 34 -9.08 19.60 -24.60
N VAL A 35 -8.48 19.92 -25.75
CA VAL A 35 -7.08 19.57 -26.07
C VAL A 35 -6.12 20.28 -25.11
N ALA A 36 -6.35 21.56 -24.80
CA ALA A 36 -5.51 22.31 -23.86
C ALA A 36 -5.58 21.73 -22.42
N ILE A 37 -6.76 21.31 -21.97
CA ILE A 37 -6.95 20.61 -20.67
C ILE A 37 -6.26 19.25 -20.71
N PHE A 38 -6.41 18.46 -21.79
CA PHE A 38 -5.76 17.17 -21.96
C PHE A 38 -4.23 17.28 -21.95
N LEU A 39 -3.66 18.26 -22.68
CA LEU A 39 -2.22 18.51 -22.69
C LEU A 39 -1.69 19.02 -21.34
N ARG A 40 -2.48 19.79 -20.59
CA ARG A 40 -2.14 20.20 -19.22
C ARG A 40 -2.28 19.08 -18.21
N GLY A 41 -3.28 18.18 -18.36
CA GLY A 41 -3.51 17.03 -17.47
C GLY A 41 -2.43 15.95 -17.59
N GLY A 42 -1.82 15.76 -18.76
CA GLY A 42 -0.77 14.75 -18.99
C GLY A 42 0.57 15.06 -18.31
N GLY A 43 0.76 16.27 -17.80
CA GLY A 43 2.02 16.68 -17.14
C GLY A 43 2.14 16.37 -15.64
N GLY A 44 1.12 15.75 -15.01
CA GLY A 44 1.10 15.55 -13.56
C GLY A 44 2.24 14.66 -13.03
N LEU A 45 2.59 13.60 -13.73
CA LEU A 45 3.68 12.70 -13.34
C LEU A 45 5.08 13.28 -13.61
N ALA A 46 5.24 14.08 -14.67
CA ALA A 46 6.53 14.71 -15.01
C ALA A 46 6.99 15.76 -13.98
N ARG A 47 6.09 16.24 -13.10
CA ARG A 47 6.40 17.21 -12.03
C ARG A 47 6.77 16.56 -10.70
N LEU A 48 6.62 15.24 -10.55
CA LEU A 48 6.95 14.53 -9.32
C LEU A 48 8.48 14.49 -9.15
N LYS A 49 8.98 15.20 -8.14
CA LYS A 49 10.41 15.20 -7.79
C LYS A 49 10.69 14.01 -6.87
N VAL A 50 10.83 12.82 -7.43
CA VAL A 50 11.12 11.57 -6.71
C VAL A 50 12.52 11.07 -7.03
N ARG A 51 13.13 10.38 -6.08
CA ARG A 51 14.42 9.70 -6.23
C ARG A 51 14.36 8.32 -5.59
N PRO A 52 15.11 7.33 -6.08
CA PRO A 52 15.21 6.03 -5.42
C PRO A 52 15.89 6.17 -4.05
N ARG A 53 15.51 5.28 -3.14
CA ARG A 53 16.20 5.10 -1.86
C ARG A 53 16.38 3.60 -1.60
N PRO A 54 17.38 3.20 -0.80
CA PRO A 54 17.51 1.81 -0.35
C PRO A 54 16.26 1.36 0.42
N LEU A 55 15.86 0.10 0.23
CA LEU A 55 14.73 -0.49 0.95
C LEU A 55 15.01 -0.55 2.45
N MET A 56 16.22 -0.93 2.82
CA MET A 56 16.68 -1.10 4.20
C MET A 56 17.95 -0.29 4.48
N THR A 57 18.08 0.17 5.71
CA THR A 57 19.32 0.73 6.25
C THR A 57 20.39 -0.37 6.41
N GLN A 58 21.62 0.01 6.69
CA GLN A 58 22.69 -0.97 6.94
C GLN A 58 22.43 -1.80 8.21
N ALA A 59 21.79 -1.20 9.23
CA ALA A 59 21.42 -1.91 10.46
C ALA A 59 20.33 -2.95 10.18
N GLU A 60 19.27 -2.56 9.49
CA GLU A 60 18.17 -3.46 9.09
C GLU A 60 18.66 -4.62 8.21
N ARG A 61 19.53 -4.36 7.22
CA ARG A 61 20.12 -5.45 6.40
C ARG A 61 20.87 -6.48 7.22
N ARG A 62 21.63 -6.04 8.25
CA ARG A 62 22.34 -6.98 9.15
C ARG A 62 21.37 -7.79 9.98
N VAL A 63 20.33 -7.17 10.52
CA VAL A 63 19.32 -7.86 11.32
C VAL A 63 18.51 -8.82 10.44
N CYS A 64 18.13 -8.45 9.23
CA CYS A 64 17.48 -9.33 8.27
C CYS A 64 18.25 -10.64 8.08
N ALA A 65 19.56 -10.54 7.80
CA ALA A 65 20.40 -11.73 7.66
C ALA A 65 20.48 -12.56 8.95
N MET A 66 20.46 -11.93 10.14
CA MET A 66 20.43 -12.66 11.41
C MET A 66 19.10 -13.39 11.64
N ILE A 67 17.97 -12.81 11.21
CA ILE A 67 16.66 -13.45 11.28
C ILE A 67 16.63 -14.67 10.34
N GLU A 68 17.09 -14.50 9.09
CA GLU A 68 17.17 -15.59 8.09
C GLU A 68 18.05 -16.75 8.57
N ASP A 69 19.19 -16.46 9.22
CA ASP A 69 20.05 -17.47 9.80
C ASP A 69 19.43 -18.19 11.01
N ALA A 70 18.66 -17.44 11.84
CA ALA A 70 18.04 -17.98 13.05
C ALA A 70 16.80 -18.84 12.77
N LEU A 71 16.09 -18.56 11.67
CA LEU A 71 14.83 -19.21 11.29
C LEU A 71 14.92 -19.81 9.88
N PRO A 72 15.75 -20.83 9.67
CA PRO A 72 15.93 -21.48 8.36
C PRO A 72 14.60 -22.09 7.89
N GLY A 73 14.29 -21.96 6.61
CA GLY A 73 13.06 -22.46 6.01
C GLY A 73 11.88 -21.49 6.07
N THR A 74 12.03 -20.34 6.71
CA THR A 74 11.06 -19.26 6.67
C THR A 74 11.36 -18.26 5.56
N ARG A 75 10.43 -17.34 5.30
CA ARG A 75 10.63 -16.20 4.38
C ARG A 75 10.55 -14.90 5.17
N VAL A 76 11.55 -14.05 5.01
CA VAL A 76 11.60 -12.74 5.66
C VAL A 76 11.26 -11.65 4.66
N HIS A 77 10.20 -10.89 4.94
CA HIS A 77 9.80 -9.72 4.17
C HIS A 77 10.20 -8.47 4.95
N SER A 78 10.80 -7.49 4.27
CA SER A 78 11.20 -6.24 4.90
C SER A 78 10.29 -5.07 4.56
N GLN A 79 10.12 -4.13 5.50
CA GLN A 79 9.39 -2.88 5.31
C GLN A 79 7.94 -3.09 4.85
N VAL A 80 7.25 -4.05 5.43
CA VAL A 80 5.87 -4.42 5.07
C VAL A 80 4.88 -3.42 5.65
N SER A 81 3.97 -2.92 4.81
CA SER A 81 2.86 -2.08 5.28
C SER A 81 1.92 -2.89 6.18
N MET A 82 1.51 -2.31 7.31
CA MET A 82 0.50 -2.94 8.18
C MET A 82 -0.83 -3.15 7.45
N GLY A 83 -1.16 -2.31 6.46
CA GLY A 83 -2.34 -2.51 5.61
C GLY A 83 -2.25 -3.70 4.66
N ALA A 84 -1.06 -4.30 4.45
CA ALA A 84 -0.89 -5.53 3.67
C ALA A 84 -1.15 -6.80 4.50
N ILE A 85 -0.99 -6.73 5.84
CA ILE A 85 -1.09 -7.88 6.75
C ILE A 85 -2.27 -7.79 7.72
N MET A 86 -2.95 -6.63 7.79
CA MET A 86 -4.12 -6.43 8.64
C MET A 86 -5.24 -5.73 7.89
N GLN A 87 -6.47 -5.98 8.29
CA GLN A 87 -7.66 -5.30 7.80
C GLN A 87 -8.60 -4.96 8.97
N PRO A 88 -9.45 -3.94 8.83
CA PRO A 88 -10.49 -3.65 9.82
C PRO A 88 -11.42 -4.85 10.05
N ALA A 89 -12.02 -4.91 11.24
CA ALA A 89 -12.98 -5.94 11.59
C ALA A 89 -14.16 -6.00 10.60
N LYS A 90 -14.83 -7.16 10.56
CA LYS A 90 -16.06 -7.35 9.78
C LYS A 90 -17.21 -6.51 10.38
N ASN A 91 -18.23 -6.25 9.57
CA ASN A 91 -19.47 -5.58 9.97
C ASN A 91 -19.35 -4.08 10.38
N LEU A 92 -18.30 -3.41 9.96
CA LEU A 92 -18.18 -1.95 10.05
C LEU A 92 -18.91 -1.26 8.90
N SER A 93 -19.45 -0.08 9.15
CA SER A 93 -19.89 0.82 8.08
C SER A 93 -18.70 1.22 7.21
N LYS A 94 -18.96 1.64 5.96
CA LYS A 94 -17.89 2.07 5.04
C LYS A 94 -17.01 3.20 5.64
N SER A 95 -17.62 4.13 6.36
CA SER A 95 -16.91 5.23 7.01
C SER A 95 -16.00 4.76 8.14
N GLU A 96 -16.50 3.88 9.03
CA GLU A 96 -15.74 3.28 10.12
C GLU A 96 -14.61 2.41 9.60
N TRP A 97 -14.86 1.65 8.52
CA TRP A 97 -13.85 0.81 7.88
C TRP A 97 -12.67 1.66 7.40
N TRP A 98 -12.93 2.71 6.63
CA TRP A 98 -11.87 3.59 6.12
C TRP A 98 -11.16 4.36 7.23
N SER A 99 -11.91 4.83 8.24
CA SER A 99 -11.33 5.49 9.41
C SER A 99 -10.37 4.57 10.16
N THR A 100 -10.77 3.32 10.38
CA THR A 100 -9.93 2.31 11.03
C THR A 100 -8.72 1.95 10.19
N PHE A 101 -8.91 1.68 8.89
CA PHE A 101 -7.84 1.31 7.96
C PHE A 101 -6.75 2.39 7.87
N ASN A 102 -7.14 3.65 7.76
CA ASN A 102 -6.21 4.77 7.65
C ASN A 102 -5.34 4.98 8.91
N ARG A 103 -5.73 4.45 10.08
CA ARG A 103 -4.93 4.54 11.31
C ARG A 103 -3.65 3.69 11.26
N PHE A 104 -3.63 2.64 10.45
CA PHE A 104 -2.50 1.71 10.40
C PHE A 104 -1.93 1.45 9.00
N SER A 105 -2.70 1.62 7.94
CA SER A 105 -2.33 1.20 6.58
C SER A 105 -1.01 1.80 6.07
N SER A 106 -0.66 3.01 6.49
CA SER A 106 0.60 3.68 6.12
C SER A 106 1.78 3.33 7.05
N LYS A 107 1.51 2.71 8.21
CA LYS A 107 2.56 2.27 9.13
C LYS A 107 3.24 1.02 8.56
N ARG A 108 4.51 0.80 8.91
CA ARG A 108 5.30 -0.33 8.43
C ARG A 108 5.87 -1.11 9.57
N VAL A 109 6.00 -2.41 9.35
CA VAL A 109 6.75 -3.34 10.17
C VAL A 109 8.11 -3.55 9.51
N ASP A 110 9.20 -3.55 10.28
CA ASP A 110 10.54 -3.70 9.72
C ASP A 110 10.71 -5.06 9.05
N PHE A 111 10.26 -6.15 9.73
CA PHE A 111 10.32 -7.49 9.17
C PHE A 111 9.07 -8.29 9.53
N VAL A 112 8.58 -9.05 8.55
CA VAL A 112 7.52 -10.05 8.69
C VAL A 112 8.11 -11.40 8.35
N VAL A 113 7.99 -12.35 9.26
CA VAL A 113 8.45 -13.73 9.06
C VAL A 113 7.24 -14.59 8.69
N GLU A 114 7.29 -15.22 7.52
CA GLU A 114 6.24 -16.03 6.92
C GLU A 114 6.68 -17.50 6.82
N ASP A 115 5.76 -18.41 7.06
CA ASP A 115 5.89 -19.81 6.62
C ASP A 115 5.60 -19.88 5.10
N PRO A 116 6.59 -20.19 4.25
CA PRO A 116 6.39 -20.22 2.81
C PRO A 116 5.50 -21.37 2.31
N ALA A 117 5.22 -22.37 3.14
CA ALA A 117 4.35 -23.50 2.80
C ALA A 117 2.87 -23.14 2.96
N THR A 118 2.53 -22.35 3.98
CA THR A 118 1.15 -21.98 4.32
C THR A 118 0.80 -20.53 3.96
N GLY A 119 1.79 -19.66 3.88
CA GLY A 119 1.62 -18.21 3.77
C GLY A 119 1.23 -17.55 5.10
N GLU A 120 1.27 -18.28 6.20
CA GLU A 120 0.96 -17.74 7.53
C GLU A 120 2.10 -16.89 8.08
N ILE A 121 1.74 -15.79 8.73
CA ILE A 121 2.71 -14.94 9.42
C ILE A 121 3.04 -15.57 10.76
N ILE A 122 4.30 -15.98 10.93
CA ILE A 122 4.82 -16.58 12.16
C ILE A 122 5.02 -15.51 13.23
N MET A 123 5.67 -14.40 12.86
CA MET A 123 5.92 -13.27 13.77
C MET A 123 6.25 -11.99 13.01
N LEU A 124 6.17 -10.89 13.72
CA LEU A 124 6.66 -9.58 13.33
C LEU A 124 7.96 -9.28 14.10
N VAL A 125 8.93 -8.64 13.46
CA VAL A 125 10.17 -8.22 14.11
C VAL A 125 10.41 -6.74 13.84
N GLU A 126 10.68 -5.99 14.91
CA GLU A 126 10.95 -4.56 14.89
C GLU A 126 12.34 -4.27 15.41
N LEU A 127 13.09 -3.42 14.73
CA LEU A 127 14.40 -2.93 15.20
C LEU A 127 14.20 -1.55 15.82
N ASP A 128 14.22 -1.50 17.15
CA ASP A 128 14.00 -0.24 17.86
C ASP A 128 15.14 0.77 17.59
N ASP A 129 14.76 1.98 17.22
CA ASP A 129 15.67 3.12 17.06
C ASP A 129 15.56 4.01 18.32
N PRO A 130 16.68 4.40 18.97
CA PRO A 130 16.66 5.27 20.15
C PRO A 130 16.01 6.63 19.92
N SER A 131 15.90 7.08 18.66
CA SER A 131 15.30 8.36 18.28
C SER A 131 13.78 8.34 18.16
N HIS A 132 13.13 7.17 18.19
CA HIS A 132 11.69 7.06 18.05
C HIS A 132 10.93 7.39 19.34
N ARG A 133 9.78 8.07 19.21
CA ARG A 133 8.92 8.46 20.34
C ARG A 133 8.13 7.25 20.82
N ARG A 134 8.30 6.87 22.08
CA ARG A 134 7.60 5.73 22.75
C ARG A 134 6.08 5.69 22.55
N SER A 135 5.40 6.85 22.54
CA SER A 135 3.95 6.89 22.39
C SER A 135 3.41 6.38 21.04
N THR A 136 4.19 6.55 19.97
CA THR A 136 3.80 6.05 18.63
C THR A 136 3.99 4.54 18.51
N ASP A 137 4.92 3.99 19.31
CA ASP A 137 5.25 2.57 19.33
C ASP A 137 4.21 1.77 20.14
N GLU A 138 3.72 2.31 21.26
CA GLU A 138 2.67 1.68 22.08
C GLU A 138 1.36 1.47 21.30
N ASP A 139 0.96 2.47 20.49
CA ASP A 139 -0.21 2.35 19.60
C ASP A 139 -0.02 1.27 18.54
N ARG A 140 1.19 1.13 18.01
CA ARG A 140 1.52 0.14 16.97
C ARG A 140 1.50 -1.28 17.56
N ASP A 141 2.10 -1.46 18.75
CA ASP A 141 2.10 -2.72 19.47
C ASP A 141 0.70 -3.17 19.89
N ALA A 142 -0.14 -2.22 20.29
CA ALA A 142 -1.53 -2.52 20.60
C ALA A 142 -2.29 -3.03 19.35
N LEU A 143 -2.04 -2.44 18.18
CA LEU A 143 -2.67 -2.86 16.92
C LEU A 143 -2.22 -4.26 16.48
N THR A 144 -0.93 -4.56 16.50
CA THR A 144 -0.39 -5.88 16.09
C THR A 144 -0.83 -6.97 17.06
N ARG A 145 -0.83 -6.68 18.37
CA ARG A 145 -1.33 -7.61 19.41
C ARG A 145 -2.82 -7.86 19.25
N HIS A 146 -3.62 -6.82 18.97
CA HIS A 146 -5.06 -6.97 18.74
C HIS A 146 -5.36 -7.81 17.49
N ALA A 147 -4.51 -7.72 16.48
CA ALA A 147 -4.60 -8.56 15.29
C ALA A 147 -4.12 -10.00 15.50
N GLY A 148 -3.59 -10.34 16.68
CA GLY A 148 -3.13 -11.68 17.05
C GLY A 148 -1.68 -11.98 16.65
N TYR A 149 -0.89 -10.98 16.25
CA TYR A 149 0.51 -11.19 15.88
C TYR A 149 1.45 -11.19 17.09
N THR A 150 2.36 -12.14 17.11
CA THR A 150 3.54 -12.10 17.97
C THR A 150 4.52 -11.07 17.42
N THR A 151 4.90 -10.06 18.21
CA THR A 151 5.87 -9.04 17.82
C THR A 151 7.10 -9.14 18.69
N VAL A 152 8.27 -9.31 18.07
CA VAL A 152 9.58 -9.32 18.71
C VAL A 152 10.27 -7.99 18.48
N ARG A 153 10.71 -7.33 19.55
CA ARG A 153 11.49 -6.10 19.48
C ARG A 153 12.96 -6.37 19.75
N ILE A 154 13.80 -5.93 18.84
CA ILE A 154 15.24 -5.91 19.03
C ILE A 154 15.60 -4.57 19.66
N PRO A 155 16.05 -4.58 20.94
CA PRO A 155 16.21 -3.35 21.72
C PRO A 155 17.32 -2.45 21.17
N PRO A 156 17.16 -1.11 21.33
CA PRO A 156 18.19 -0.16 20.97
C PRO A 156 19.40 -0.25 21.95
N GLY A 157 20.57 0.12 21.52
CA GLY A 157 21.76 0.27 22.35
C GLY A 157 22.94 -0.57 21.89
N LYS A 158 23.12 -1.78 22.40
CA LYS A 158 24.19 -2.66 21.93
C LYS A 158 23.90 -3.19 20.55
N ARG A 159 24.92 -3.20 19.68
CA ARG A 159 24.80 -3.79 18.34
C ARG A 159 24.28 -5.24 18.46
N PRO A 160 23.15 -5.60 17.83
CA PRO A 160 22.62 -6.96 17.91
C PRO A 160 23.66 -7.96 17.39
N THR A 161 23.78 -9.10 18.08
CA THR A 161 24.58 -10.25 17.64
C THR A 161 23.67 -11.34 17.12
N ARG A 162 24.21 -12.28 16.31
CA ARG A 162 23.46 -13.43 15.82
C ARG A 162 22.82 -14.23 16.96
N GLU A 163 23.57 -14.46 18.02
CA GLU A 163 23.11 -15.17 19.21
C GLU A 163 21.96 -14.45 19.94
N SER A 164 22.11 -13.13 20.16
CA SER A 164 21.07 -12.36 20.83
C SER A 164 19.76 -12.30 20.03
N VAL A 165 19.86 -12.17 18.71
CA VAL A 165 18.67 -12.18 17.83
C VAL A 165 18.04 -13.58 17.81
N ALA A 166 18.82 -14.64 17.64
CA ALA A 166 18.33 -16.02 17.64
C ALA A 166 17.62 -16.35 18.96
N THR A 167 18.19 -15.99 20.11
CA THR A 167 17.58 -16.20 21.42
C THR A 167 16.22 -15.51 21.50
N LEU A 168 16.12 -14.22 21.14
CA LEU A 168 14.87 -13.47 21.19
C LEU A 168 13.77 -14.09 20.32
N LEU A 169 14.14 -14.55 19.11
CA LEU A 169 13.19 -15.16 18.18
C LEU A 169 12.72 -16.53 18.67
N HIS A 170 13.63 -17.38 19.16
CA HIS A 170 13.31 -18.70 19.66
C HIS A 170 12.46 -18.63 20.93
N ASP A 171 12.77 -17.72 21.86
CA ASP A 171 11.98 -17.48 23.06
C ASP A 171 10.54 -17.07 22.72
N ALA A 172 10.39 -16.19 21.73
CA ALA A 172 9.07 -15.74 21.26
C ALA A 172 8.23 -16.87 20.63
N LEU A 173 8.88 -17.87 20.04
CA LEU A 173 8.22 -19.06 19.49
C LEU A 173 7.99 -20.16 20.52
N GLY A 174 8.43 -19.97 21.76
CA GLY A 174 8.42 -21.02 22.78
C GLY A 174 9.39 -22.17 22.46
N PHE A 175 10.38 -21.91 21.60
CA PHE A 175 11.39 -22.87 21.20
C PHE A 175 12.55 -22.85 22.20
N ASP A 176 12.72 -23.94 22.98
CA ASP A 176 13.93 -24.14 23.77
C ASP A 176 14.94 -24.94 22.93
N PRO A 177 16.04 -24.31 22.46
CA PRO A 177 17.06 -24.97 21.66
C PRO A 177 17.75 -26.14 22.41
N ARG A 178 17.52 -26.25 23.73
CA ARG A 178 18.04 -27.34 24.58
C ARG A 178 17.12 -28.56 24.65
N GLN A 179 15.89 -28.47 24.12
CA GLN A 179 14.97 -29.59 24.05
C GLN A 179 15.02 -30.25 22.65
N PRO A 180 15.37 -31.53 22.52
CA PRO A 180 15.34 -32.23 21.24
C PRO A 180 13.89 -32.29 20.74
N HIS A 181 13.70 -31.96 19.46
CA HIS A 181 12.42 -32.02 18.76
C HIS A 181 11.75 -33.38 18.98
N ARG A 182 10.60 -33.41 19.69
CA ARG A 182 9.68 -34.54 19.59
C ARG A 182 9.00 -34.41 18.20
N ARG A 183 9.41 -35.28 17.29
CA ARG A 183 8.68 -35.55 16.04
C ARG A 183 7.39 -36.27 16.31
#